data_f8207b16f4b68ec3176d619b95619a72
#
_entry.id   f8207b16f4b68ec3176d619b95619a72
#
_cell.length_a   1.000
_cell.length_b   1.000
_cell.length_c   1.000
_cell.angle_alpha   90.00
_cell.angle_beta   90.00
_cell.angle_gamma   90.00
#
_symmetry.space_group_name_H-M   'P 1'
#
loop_
_entity.id
_entity.type
_entity.pdbx_description
1 polymer ?
#
loop_
_entity_poly.entity_id
_entity_poly.type
_entity_poly.pdbx_seq_one_letter_code
_entity_poly.pdbx_strand_id
1 'polypeptide(L)'
;LNVLEVYGYSAVEMDNGILKVEKSSDAKKSNVPLITEGNEASGDMMITRVVRVKNVSVQELGPLVRQFSDQKDGGHVANFNAANVMMLTGHAASVNRLVEIIRSVDQAGDKRVDIVKLKYATADDVVSVVDNIYKDSGKGSVPEFLIPKVVADGRTNSVIVSGEGQARTR
;
A
#
# COMPACT_ATOMS: atom_id res chain seq x y z
N LEU A 1 19.18 9.82 20.97
CA LEU A 1 19.27 8.46 20.42
C LEU A 1 19.81 8.44 18.98
N ASN A 2 19.67 9.51 18.22
CA ASN A 2 20.21 9.63 16.84
C ASN A 2 21.73 9.44 16.75
N VAL A 3 22.44 9.42 17.86
CA VAL A 3 23.90 9.22 17.88
C VAL A 3 24.26 7.77 17.52
N LEU A 4 23.48 6.80 17.94
CA LEU A 4 23.75 5.39 17.64
C LEU A 4 23.63 5.07 16.15
N GLU A 5 22.62 5.64 15.49
CA GLU A 5 22.36 5.47 14.06
C GLU A 5 23.55 5.99 13.22
N VAL A 6 24.08 7.17 13.54
CA VAL A 6 25.24 7.76 12.86
C VAL A 6 26.46 6.84 12.88
N TYR A 7 26.63 6.05 13.93
CA TYR A 7 27.72 5.08 14.08
C TYR A 7 27.36 3.65 13.63
N GLY A 8 26.16 3.46 13.05
CA GLY A 8 25.70 2.15 12.56
C GLY A 8 25.29 1.16 13.66
N TYR A 9 24.89 1.68 14.83
CA TYR A 9 24.36 0.87 15.94
C TYR A 9 22.87 1.10 16.13
N SER A 10 22.18 0.10 16.65
CA SER A 10 20.76 0.13 16.98
C SER A 10 20.50 -0.38 18.37
N ALA A 11 19.49 0.17 19.03
CA ALA A 11 19.00 -0.32 20.32
C ALA A 11 17.87 -1.33 20.08
N VAL A 12 17.99 -2.51 20.65
CA VAL A 12 16.96 -3.56 20.65
C VAL A 12 16.48 -3.74 22.08
N GLU A 13 15.18 -3.58 22.32
CA GLU A 13 14.58 -3.83 23.62
C GLU A 13 14.35 -5.34 23.77
N MET A 14 14.84 -5.87 24.87
CA MET A 14 14.69 -7.29 25.23
C MET A 14 13.45 -7.47 26.13
N ASP A 15 12.91 -8.70 26.18
CA ASP A 15 11.70 -9.05 26.96
C ASP A 15 11.79 -8.69 28.46
N ASN A 16 12.99 -8.49 28.97
CA ASN A 16 13.27 -8.07 30.36
C ASN A 16 13.38 -6.55 30.54
N GLY A 17 13.05 -5.74 29.51
CA GLY A 17 13.14 -4.29 29.54
C GLY A 17 14.56 -3.72 29.43
N ILE A 18 15.57 -4.55 29.16
CA ILE A 18 16.95 -4.11 28.94
C ILE A 18 17.13 -3.71 27.49
N LEU A 19 17.71 -2.53 27.26
CA LEU A 19 18.11 -2.07 25.94
C LEU A 19 19.51 -2.60 25.59
N LYS A 20 19.59 -3.49 24.61
CA LYS A 20 20.85 -4.00 24.05
C LYS A 20 21.27 -3.13 22.87
N VAL A 21 22.48 -2.63 22.90
CA VAL A 21 23.09 -1.89 21.78
C VAL A 21 23.94 -2.84 20.96
N GLU A 22 23.62 -3.00 19.69
CA GLU A 22 24.38 -3.83 18.76
C GLU A 22 24.43 -3.20 17.36
N LYS A 23 25.31 -3.72 16.48
CA LYS A 23 25.39 -3.23 15.11
C LYS A 23 24.06 -3.40 14.39
N SER A 24 23.63 -2.38 13.65
CA SER A 24 22.35 -2.40 12.93
C SER A 24 22.21 -3.60 11.97
N SER A 25 23.33 -4.08 11.40
CA SER A 25 23.36 -5.30 10.58
C SER A 25 23.01 -6.58 11.34
N ASP A 26 23.34 -6.63 12.64
CA ASP A 26 23.13 -7.80 13.49
C ASP A 26 21.82 -7.70 14.28
N ALA A 27 21.40 -6.48 14.61
CA ALA A 27 20.13 -6.17 15.28
C ALA A 27 18.92 -6.79 14.56
N LYS A 28 18.91 -6.82 13.22
CA LYS A 28 17.85 -7.46 12.43
C LYS A 28 17.74 -8.98 12.61
N LYS A 29 18.79 -9.66 13.11
CA LYS A 29 18.82 -11.10 13.40
C LYS A 29 18.50 -11.40 14.87
N SER A 30 18.50 -10.36 15.72
CA SER A 30 18.12 -10.45 17.11
C SER A 30 16.61 -10.55 17.25
N ASN A 31 16.13 -10.79 18.48
CA ASN A 31 14.69 -10.89 18.78
C ASN A 31 14.03 -9.51 18.71
N VAL A 32 13.88 -8.98 17.47
CA VAL A 32 13.28 -7.66 17.22
C VAL A 32 11.80 -7.75 17.55
N PRO A 33 11.25 -6.86 18.42
CA PRO A 33 9.86 -6.92 18.81
C PRO A 33 8.94 -6.75 17.60
N LEU A 34 7.96 -7.65 17.50
CA LEU A 34 6.90 -7.58 16.50
C LEU A 34 5.84 -6.59 17.00
N ILE A 35 5.71 -5.46 16.28
CA ILE A 35 4.69 -4.46 16.60
C ILE A 35 3.48 -4.68 15.71
N THR A 36 2.36 -5.02 16.33
CA THR A 36 1.03 -5.09 15.73
C THR A 36 0.39 -3.69 15.68
N GLU A 37 -0.69 -3.54 14.91
CA GLU A 37 -1.43 -2.27 14.82
C GLU A 37 -1.86 -1.77 16.20
N GLY A 38 -1.58 -0.49 16.48
CA GLY A 38 -1.98 0.18 17.73
C GLY A 38 -0.85 0.46 18.74
N ASN A 39 0.33 -0.09 18.57
CA ASN A 39 1.48 0.22 19.41
C ASN A 39 2.45 1.10 18.63
N GLU A 40 2.55 2.38 19.01
CA GLU A 40 3.45 3.34 18.38
C GLU A 40 4.84 3.24 19.02
N ALA A 41 5.73 2.48 18.38
CA ALA A 41 7.15 2.62 18.69
C ALA A 41 7.68 3.86 17.98
N SER A 42 8.42 4.68 18.70
CA SER A 42 9.04 5.91 18.19
C SER A 42 10.55 5.90 18.36
N GLY A 43 11.26 6.60 17.50
CA GLY A 43 12.70 6.78 17.59
C GLY A 43 13.51 5.68 16.88
N ASP A 44 14.73 5.46 17.38
CA ASP A 44 15.76 4.60 16.77
C ASP A 44 15.64 3.11 17.21
N MET A 45 14.52 2.73 17.81
CA MET A 45 14.27 1.33 18.17
C MET A 45 14.09 0.49 16.90
N MET A 46 14.75 -0.67 16.84
CA MET A 46 14.51 -1.66 15.80
C MET A 46 13.17 -2.35 16.06
N ILE A 47 12.30 -2.33 15.07
CA ILE A 47 10.98 -2.98 15.12
C ILE A 47 10.75 -3.82 13.86
N THR A 48 9.89 -4.82 14.00
CA THR A 48 9.29 -5.52 12.87
C THR A 48 7.80 -5.22 12.83
N ARG A 49 7.29 -4.82 11.68
CA ARG A 49 5.87 -4.53 11.45
C ARG A 49 5.34 -5.34 10.28
N VAL A 50 4.17 -5.93 10.46
CA VAL A 50 3.46 -6.68 9.43
C VAL A 50 2.32 -5.83 8.89
N VAL A 51 2.34 -5.58 7.59
CA VAL A 51 1.34 -4.76 6.89
C VAL A 51 0.58 -5.63 5.91
N ARG A 52 -0.74 -5.67 6.04
CA ARG A 52 -1.61 -6.33 5.06
C ARG A 52 -2.05 -5.32 4.02
N VAL A 53 -1.85 -5.65 2.76
CA VAL A 53 -2.25 -4.86 1.59
C VAL A 53 -3.55 -5.44 1.03
N LYS A 54 -4.52 -4.59 0.67
CA LYS A 54 -5.87 -5.01 0.27
C LYS A 54 -6.12 -4.86 -1.23
N ASN A 55 -5.71 -3.74 -1.80
CA ASN A 55 -6.12 -3.31 -3.14
C ASN A 55 -5.01 -3.50 -4.17
N VAL A 56 -3.75 -3.47 -3.74
CA VAL A 56 -2.56 -3.61 -4.60
C VAL A 56 -1.81 -4.90 -4.25
N SER A 57 -1.10 -5.47 -5.22
CA SER A 57 -0.26 -6.65 -4.97
C SER A 57 1.04 -6.27 -4.27
N VAL A 58 1.44 -7.02 -3.23
CA VAL A 58 2.75 -6.85 -2.58
C VAL A 58 3.92 -7.14 -3.53
N GLN A 59 3.70 -7.86 -4.63
CA GLN A 59 4.70 -8.05 -5.68
C GLN A 59 5.03 -6.75 -6.39
N GLU A 60 4.03 -5.93 -6.68
CA GLU A 60 4.20 -4.63 -7.34
C GLU A 60 4.76 -3.58 -6.37
N LEU A 61 4.32 -3.61 -5.11
CA LEU A 61 4.80 -2.69 -4.07
C LEU A 61 6.22 -3.00 -3.60
N GLY A 62 6.63 -4.26 -3.62
CA GLY A 62 7.91 -4.70 -3.06
C GLY A 62 9.14 -3.95 -3.60
N PRO A 63 9.33 -3.82 -4.92
CA PRO A 63 10.43 -3.04 -5.48
C PRO A 63 10.42 -1.57 -5.06
N LEU A 64 9.23 -0.95 -5.06
CA LEU A 64 9.04 0.44 -4.65
C LEU A 64 9.44 0.65 -3.18
N VAL A 65 8.90 -0.17 -2.29
CA VAL A 65 9.17 -0.07 -0.85
C VAL A 65 10.65 -0.33 -0.54
N ARG A 66 11.30 -1.27 -1.24
CA ARG A 66 12.75 -1.52 -1.08
C ARG A 66 13.59 -0.32 -1.49
N GLN A 67 13.17 0.45 -2.49
CA GLN A 67 13.88 1.66 -2.92
C GLN A 67 13.88 2.74 -1.83
N PHE A 68 12.82 2.81 -1.02
CA PHE A 68 12.69 3.75 0.11
C PHE A 68 13.20 3.19 1.45
N SER A 69 13.56 1.92 1.48
CA SER A 69 14.08 1.25 2.68
C SER A 69 15.58 1.45 2.78
N ASP A 70 16.05 1.96 3.90
CA ASP A 70 17.47 2.14 4.19
C ASP A 70 18.12 0.80 4.51
N GLN A 71 18.57 0.10 3.46
CA GLN A 71 19.23 -1.21 3.60
C GLN A 71 20.56 -1.13 4.38
N LYS A 72 21.20 0.03 4.40
CA LYS A 72 22.46 0.25 5.11
C LYS A 72 22.29 0.25 6.63
N ASP A 73 21.13 0.74 7.10
CA ASP A 73 20.83 0.89 8.53
C ASP A 73 20.00 -0.28 9.10
N GLY A 74 20.14 -1.47 8.51
CA GLY A 74 19.46 -2.67 8.97
C GLY A 74 18.02 -2.84 8.49
N GLY A 75 17.53 -1.96 7.61
CA GLY A 75 16.20 -2.06 7.01
C GLY A 75 16.05 -3.33 6.16
N HIS A 76 14.97 -4.08 6.36
CA HIS A 76 14.63 -5.27 5.58
C HIS A 76 13.16 -5.28 5.20
N VAL A 77 12.88 -5.65 3.93
CA VAL A 77 11.53 -5.78 3.40
C VAL A 77 11.34 -7.19 2.86
N ALA A 78 10.42 -7.94 3.44
CA ALA A 78 10.04 -9.26 2.98
C ALA A 78 8.57 -9.27 2.53
N ASN A 79 8.30 -9.85 1.36
CA ASN A 79 6.96 -9.99 0.79
C ASN A 79 6.47 -11.42 0.98
N PHE A 80 5.24 -11.57 1.47
CA PHE A 80 4.56 -12.84 1.56
C PHE A 80 3.33 -12.81 0.62
N ASN A 81 3.55 -13.23 -0.63
CA ASN A 81 2.58 -13.07 -1.72
C ASN A 81 1.28 -13.84 -1.48
N ALA A 82 1.35 -15.04 -0.87
CA ALA A 82 0.18 -15.89 -0.65
C ALA A 82 -0.90 -15.24 0.23
N ALA A 83 -0.49 -14.38 1.18
CA ALA A 83 -1.42 -13.67 2.07
C ALA A 83 -1.54 -12.17 1.74
N ASN A 84 -0.87 -11.69 0.70
CA ASN A 84 -0.74 -10.28 0.34
C ASN A 84 -0.27 -9.42 1.52
N VAL A 85 0.78 -9.88 2.20
CA VAL A 85 1.34 -9.28 3.40
C VAL A 85 2.79 -8.88 3.16
N MET A 86 3.17 -7.74 3.70
CA MET A 86 4.54 -7.24 3.69
C MET A 86 5.06 -7.14 5.12
N MET A 87 6.26 -7.64 5.35
CA MET A 87 6.95 -7.53 6.63
C MET A 87 8.10 -6.53 6.49
N LEU A 88 8.08 -5.53 7.34
CA LEU A 88 9.05 -4.43 7.38
C LEU A 88 9.83 -4.51 8.69
N THR A 89 11.14 -4.61 8.60
CA THR A 89 12.05 -4.58 9.75
C THR A 89 12.98 -3.39 9.60
N GLY A 90 13.22 -2.64 10.66
CA GLY A 90 14.08 -1.47 10.64
C GLY A 90 13.80 -0.53 11.81
N HIS A 91 14.40 0.66 11.77
CA HIS A 91 14.12 1.70 12.75
C HIS A 91 12.65 2.13 12.71
N ALA A 92 12.05 2.35 13.88
CA ALA A 92 10.62 2.66 14.01
C ALA A 92 10.19 3.85 13.15
N ALA A 93 10.97 4.91 13.09
CA ALA A 93 10.69 6.08 12.26
C ALA A 93 10.62 5.72 10.76
N SER A 94 11.60 4.97 10.25
CA SER A 94 11.66 4.52 8.85
C SER A 94 10.52 3.55 8.52
N VAL A 95 10.27 2.58 9.40
CA VAL A 95 9.17 1.61 9.23
C VAL A 95 7.81 2.31 9.21
N ASN A 96 7.55 3.25 10.11
CA ASN A 96 6.29 4.00 10.15
C ASN A 96 6.08 4.79 8.86
N ARG A 97 7.12 5.48 8.35
CA ARG A 97 7.07 6.18 7.06
C ARG A 97 6.75 5.24 5.90
N LEU A 98 7.37 4.06 5.86
CA LEU A 98 7.08 3.05 4.82
C LEU A 98 5.64 2.55 4.91
N VAL A 99 5.11 2.34 6.12
CA VAL A 99 3.70 1.97 6.34
C VAL A 99 2.74 3.03 5.80
N GLU A 100 3.02 4.31 6.01
CA GLU A 100 2.21 5.40 5.47
C GLU A 100 2.23 5.43 3.94
N ILE A 101 3.40 5.23 3.33
CA ILE A 101 3.53 5.12 1.86
C ILE A 101 2.71 3.95 1.33
N ILE A 102 2.85 2.76 1.95
CA ILE A 102 2.10 1.56 1.55
C ILE A 102 0.60 1.80 1.66
N ARG A 103 0.13 2.40 2.77
CA ARG A 103 -1.30 2.70 2.97
C ARG A 103 -1.83 3.69 1.93
N SER A 104 -1.06 4.72 1.61
CA SER A 104 -1.44 5.72 0.61
C SER A 104 -1.57 5.10 -0.78
N VAL A 105 -0.62 4.25 -1.17
CA VAL A 105 -0.67 3.54 -2.47
C VAL A 105 -1.79 2.50 -2.50
N ASP A 106 -2.02 1.79 -1.39
CA ASP A 106 -3.09 0.80 -1.29
C ASP A 106 -4.47 1.47 -1.37
N GLN A 107 -4.66 2.65 -0.77
CA GLN A 107 -5.89 3.44 -0.90
C GLN A 107 -6.11 3.93 -2.32
N ALA A 108 -5.06 4.38 -3.02
CA ALA A 108 -5.15 4.77 -4.42
C ALA A 108 -5.49 3.58 -5.35
N GLY A 109 -5.15 2.35 -4.94
CA GLY A 109 -5.51 1.12 -5.64
C GLY A 109 -6.93 0.60 -5.39
N ASP A 110 -7.76 1.31 -4.60
CA ASP A 110 -9.16 0.90 -4.29
C ASP A 110 -10.05 0.98 -5.54
N LYS A 111 -10.16 -0.14 -6.22
CA LYS A 111 -11.02 -0.35 -7.40
C LYS A 111 -12.40 -0.87 -6.98
N ARG A 112 -13.14 -0.11 -6.17
CA ARG A 112 -14.51 -0.49 -5.85
C ARG A 112 -15.36 -0.56 -7.10
N VAL A 113 -16.39 -1.38 -7.03
CA VAL A 113 -17.36 -1.58 -8.09
C VAL A 113 -18.70 -1.06 -7.62
N ASP A 114 -19.27 -0.12 -8.36
CA ASP A 114 -20.60 0.39 -8.14
C ASP A 114 -21.56 -0.17 -9.19
N ILE A 115 -22.74 -0.62 -8.76
CA ILE A 115 -23.79 -1.16 -9.65
C ILE A 115 -24.92 -0.14 -9.69
N VAL A 116 -25.15 0.43 -10.85
CA VAL A 116 -26.22 1.41 -11.10
C VAL A 116 -27.33 0.77 -11.89
N LYS A 117 -28.51 0.60 -11.28
CA LYS A 117 -29.69 0.07 -11.97
C LYS A 117 -30.39 1.17 -12.77
N LEU A 118 -30.56 0.96 -14.07
CA LEU A 118 -31.18 1.92 -14.96
C LEU A 118 -32.71 1.73 -15.01
N LYS A 119 -33.43 2.86 -15.14
CA LYS A 119 -34.89 2.88 -15.21
C LYS A 119 -35.43 3.36 -16.56
N TYR A 120 -34.67 4.21 -17.26
CA TYR A 120 -35.16 4.95 -18.44
C TYR A 120 -34.30 4.75 -19.69
N ALA A 121 -33.17 4.03 -19.57
CA ALA A 121 -32.27 3.72 -20.67
C ALA A 121 -31.84 2.27 -20.62
N THR A 122 -31.36 1.71 -21.71
CA THR A 122 -30.73 0.38 -21.72
C THR A 122 -29.28 0.48 -21.28
N ALA A 123 -28.78 -0.56 -20.60
CA ALA A 123 -27.40 -0.57 -20.12
C ALA A 123 -26.38 -0.49 -21.26
N ASP A 124 -26.68 -1.12 -22.39
CA ASP A 124 -25.80 -1.13 -23.58
C ASP A 124 -25.68 0.26 -24.21
N ASP A 125 -26.77 1.02 -24.29
CA ASP A 125 -26.77 2.38 -24.83
C ASP A 125 -25.93 3.30 -23.95
N VAL A 126 -26.09 3.22 -22.63
CA VAL A 126 -25.32 4.04 -21.68
C VAL A 126 -23.83 3.74 -21.76
N VAL A 127 -23.44 2.46 -21.81
CA VAL A 127 -22.02 2.06 -21.94
C VAL A 127 -21.45 2.58 -23.26
N SER A 128 -22.20 2.46 -24.37
CA SER A 128 -21.76 2.94 -25.67
C SER A 128 -21.51 4.46 -25.67
N VAL A 129 -22.38 5.24 -25.04
CA VAL A 129 -22.23 6.69 -24.91
C VAL A 129 -21.00 7.04 -24.06
N VAL A 130 -20.83 6.37 -22.91
CA VAL A 130 -19.69 6.59 -22.00
C VAL A 130 -18.38 6.24 -22.69
N ASP A 131 -18.30 5.10 -23.39
CA ASP A 131 -17.12 4.68 -24.14
C ASP A 131 -16.76 5.70 -25.24
N ASN A 132 -17.73 6.25 -25.93
CA ASN A 132 -17.50 7.25 -26.95
C ASN A 132 -16.96 8.56 -26.35
N ILE A 133 -17.48 9.02 -25.22
CA ILE A 133 -16.99 10.21 -24.52
C ILE A 133 -15.52 10.06 -24.13
N TYR A 134 -15.14 8.89 -23.61
CA TYR A 134 -13.74 8.66 -23.19
C TYR A 134 -12.81 8.36 -24.37
N LYS A 135 -13.28 7.78 -25.47
CA LYS A 135 -12.50 7.59 -26.72
C LYS A 135 -12.26 8.92 -27.44
N ASP A 136 -13.24 9.82 -27.45
CA ASP A 136 -13.17 11.12 -28.12
C ASP A 136 -12.33 12.15 -27.34
N SER A 137 -12.15 11.95 -26.03
CA SER A 137 -11.34 12.82 -25.18
C SER A 137 -9.82 12.77 -25.45
N GLY A 138 -9.41 12.04 -26.49
CA GLY A 138 -8.03 12.00 -27.03
C GLY A 138 -7.03 11.27 -26.12
N LYS A 139 -6.27 10.35 -26.71
CA LYS A 139 -5.13 9.68 -26.05
C LYS A 139 -4.14 10.73 -25.51
N GLY A 140 -4.22 11.04 -24.23
CA GLY A 140 -3.24 11.88 -23.54
C GLY A 140 -3.80 12.97 -22.62
N SER A 141 -5.11 13.25 -22.63
CA SER A 141 -5.68 14.30 -21.77
C SER A 141 -6.18 13.80 -20.41
N VAL A 142 -6.48 12.50 -20.28
CA VAL A 142 -6.92 11.89 -19.02
C VAL A 142 -5.99 10.72 -18.68
N PRO A 143 -5.35 10.69 -17.50
CA PRO A 143 -4.56 9.55 -17.05
C PRO A 143 -5.40 8.27 -17.01
N GLU A 144 -4.84 7.15 -17.44
CA GLU A 144 -5.53 5.86 -17.56
C GLU A 144 -6.20 5.39 -16.25
N PHE A 145 -5.62 5.72 -15.11
CA PHE A 145 -6.16 5.38 -13.78
C PHE A 145 -7.44 6.17 -13.42
N LEU A 146 -7.70 7.31 -14.10
CA LEU A 146 -8.91 8.12 -13.93
C LEU A 146 -10.03 7.73 -14.90
N ILE A 147 -9.79 6.76 -15.79
CA ILE A 147 -10.80 6.26 -16.72
C ILE A 147 -11.59 5.14 -16.02
N PRO A 148 -12.89 5.32 -15.72
CA PRO A 148 -13.70 4.26 -15.17
C PRO A 148 -13.90 3.17 -16.21
N LYS A 149 -13.83 1.92 -15.78
CA LYS A 149 -14.23 0.78 -16.59
C LYS A 149 -15.71 0.55 -16.40
N VAL A 150 -16.47 0.64 -17.48
CA VAL A 150 -17.93 0.53 -17.47
C VAL A 150 -18.34 -0.72 -18.23
N VAL A 151 -19.22 -1.55 -17.65
CA VAL A 151 -19.70 -2.79 -18.27
C VAL A 151 -21.23 -2.86 -18.12
N ALA A 152 -21.92 -3.20 -19.22
CA ALA A 152 -23.36 -3.41 -19.20
C ALA A 152 -23.73 -4.83 -18.70
N ASP A 153 -24.71 -4.91 -17.80
CA ASP A 153 -25.45 -6.16 -17.51
C ASP A 153 -26.86 -6.03 -18.12
N GLY A 154 -27.03 -6.51 -19.35
CA GLY A 154 -28.30 -6.46 -20.06
C GLY A 154 -29.43 -7.28 -19.36
N ARG A 155 -29.09 -8.29 -18.55
CA ARG A 155 -30.08 -9.13 -17.86
C ARG A 155 -30.77 -8.38 -16.72
N THR A 156 -30.05 -7.54 -16.00
CA THR A 156 -30.60 -6.75 -14.89
C THR A 156 -30.84 -5.30 -15.23
N ASN A 157 -30.51 -4.90 -16.48
CA ASN A 157 -30.48 -3.52 -16.95
C ASN A 157 -29.70 -2.61 -16.01
N SER A 158 -28.49 -3.05 -15.67
CA SER A 158 -27.61 -2.36 -14.75
C SER A 158 -26.26 -2.07 -15.41
N VAL A 159 -25.67 -0.97 -15.02
CA VAL A 159 -24.30 -0.60 -15.42
C VAL A 159 -23.37 -0.82 -14.23
N ILE A 160 -22.33 -1.59 -14.47
CA ILE A 160 -21.26 -1.88 -13.51
C ILE A 160 -20.13 -0.90 -13.78
N VAL A 161 -19.84 -0.01 -12.83
CA VAL A 161 -18.76 0.98 -12.93
C VAL A 161 -17.65 0.59 -11.96
N SER A 162 -16.45 0.37 -12.46
CA SER A 162 -15.26 0.09 -11.66
C SER A 162 -14.18 1.12 -11.94
N GLY A 163 -13.46 1.55 -10.91
CA GLY A 163 -12.41 2.54 -11.01
C GLY A 163 -12.10 3.19 -9.67
N GLU A 164 -11.14 4.09 -9.68
CA GLU A 164 -10.79 4.89 -8.52
C GLU A 164 -11.98 5.79 -8.09
N GLY A 165 -12.07 6.11 -6.76
CA GLY A 165 -13.20 6.87 -6.21
C GLY A 165 -13.47 8.19 -6.93
N GLN A 166 -12.43 8.90 -7.36
CA GLN A 166 -12.56 10.14 -8.13
C GLN A 166 -13.09 9.93 -9.57
N ALA A 167 -12.79 8.80 -10.18
CA ALA A 167 -13.26 8.46 -11.53
C ALA A 167 -14.75 8.06 -11.53
N ARG A 168 -15.27 7.56 -10.39
CA ARG A 168 -16.66 7.09 -10.25
C ARG A 168 -17.65 8.19 -9.90
N THR A 169 -17.19 9.30 -9.33
CA THR A 169 -18.00 10.44 -8.89
C THR A 169 -18.11 11.56 -9.93
N ARG A 170 -17.46 11.42 -11.08
CA ARG A 170 -17.53 12.33 -12.21
C ARG A 170 -18.63 11.92 -13.18
#